data_9b2007b17a381e8ed831be7983182fa1
#
_entry.id   9b2007b17a381e8ed831be7983182fa1
#
_cell.length_a   1.000
_cell.length_b   1.000
_cell.length_c   1.000
_cell.angle_alpha   90.00
_cell.angle_beta   90.00
_cell.angle_gamma   90.00
#
_symmetry.space_group_name_H-M   'P 1'
#
loop_
_entity.id
_entity.type
_entity.pdbx_description
1 polymer ?
#
loop_
_entity_poly.entity_id
_entity_poly.type
_entity_poly.pdbx_seq_one_letter_code
_entity_poly.pdbx_strand_id
1 'polypeptide(L)'
;LHIDDVINLYDEIYEHIPKKVFLARWYPSAEHDGNEEYRKAESRISAIKEVVQQLNLELTDLGTRETGTFDIRDVMYHDIRECDIFIADLSGARHNVMIEVGYALKHVKTSRMLFYFQASDKCTSVPFDVSHLNYVPIVDSVEIKTTVKVRIENILEQARNGEI
;
A
#
# COMPACT_ATOMS: atom_id res chain seq x y z
N LEU A 1 -25.77 29.67 9.42
CA LEU A 1 -24.60 28.86 9.67
C LEU A 1 -23.45 29.72 10.15
N HIS A 2 -22.96 29.46 11.34
CA HIS A 2 -21.76 30.09 11.84
C HIS A 2 -20.55 29.65 11.02
N ILE A 3 -19.56 30.51 10.84
CA ILE A 3 -18.36 30.21 10.09
C ILE A 3 -17.59 29.01 10.73
N ASP A 4 -17.67 28.93 12.07
CA ASP A 4 -17.08 27.84 12.82
C ASP A 4 -17.76 26.48 12.52
N ASP A 5 -19.07 26.47 12.27
CA ASP A 5 -19.80 25.25 11.87
C ASP A 5 -19.38 24.79 10.48
N VAL A 6 -19.09 25.75 9.58
CA VAL A 6 -18.60 25.44 8.23
C VAL A 6 -17.18 24.90 8.27
N ILE A 7 -16.32 25.48 9.11
CA ILE A 7 -14.94 25.02 9.31
C ILE A 7 -14.96 23.60 9.91
N ASN A 8 -15.74 23.37 10.96
CA ASN A 8 -15.86 22.05 11.59
C ASN A 8 -16.40 21.02 10.62
N LEU A 9 -17.42 21.33 9.82
CA LEU A 9 -17.97 20.44 8.81
C LEU A 9 -16.94 20.17 7.69
N TYR A 10 -16.16 21.16 7.30
CA TYR A 10 -15.09 21.02 6.32
C TYR A 10 -13.98 20.10 6.85
N ASP A 11 -13.57 20.30 8.09
CA ASP A 11 -12.56 19.47 8.75
C ASP A 11 -13.06 18.03 8.93
N GLU A 12 -14.31 17.80 9.35
CA GLU A 12 -14.94 16.47 9.41
C GLU A 12 -14.95 15.78 8.03
N ILE A 13 -15.32 16.49 6.97
CA ILE A 13 -15.33 15.96 5.61
C ILE A 13 -13.90 15.65 5.13
N TYR A 14 -12.94 16.54 5.43
CA TYR A 14 -11.53 16.35 5.04
C TYR A 14 -10.85 15.21 5.81
N GLU A 15 -11.15 15.05 7.08
CA GLU A 15 -10.62 13.92 7.89
C GLU A 15 -11.09 12.55 7.40
N HIS A 16 -12.26 12.49 6.74
CA HIS A 16 -12.80 11.24 6.21
C HIS A 16 -12.32 10.89 4.80
N ILE A 17 -11.69 11.82 4.09
CA ILE A 17 -11.12 11.53 2.76
C ILE A 17 -9.77 10.82 2.93
N PRO A 18 -9.63 9.56 2.50
CA PRO A 18 -8.36 8.85 2.55
C PRO A 18 -7.27 9.61 1.80
N LYS A 19 -6.11 9.77 2.44
CA LYS A 19 -4.98 10.53 1.90
C LYS A 19 -3.66 9.80 2.02
N LYS A 20 -3.43 9.12 3.15
CA LYS A 20 -2.17 8.46 3.48
C LYS A 20 -2.18 7.00 3.03
N VAL A 21 -1.25 6.63 2.19
CA VAL A 21 -1.05 5.26 1.71
C VAL A 21 0.23 4.70 2.29
N PHE A 22 0.16 3.55 2.95
CA PHE A 22 1.32 2.77 3.34
C PHE A 22 1.56 1.66 2.30
N LEU A 23 2.79 1.56 1.79
CA LEU A 23 3.20 0.52 0.86
C LEU A 23 4.15 -0.47 1.54
N ALA A 24 3.65 -1.68 1.79
CA ALA A 24 4.45 -2.82 2.19
C ALA A 24 5.08 -3.47 0.96
N ARG A 25 6.41 -3.48 0.90
CA ARG A 25 7.15 -3.98 -0.27
C ARG A 25 8.48 -4.61 0.11
N TRP A 26 9.04 -5.36 -0.81
CA TRP A 26 10.40 -5.83 -0.70
C TRP A 26 11.40 -4.69 -0.93
N TYR A 27 12.42 -4.62 -0.05
CA TYR A 27 13.57 -3.74 -0.17
C TYR A 27 14.80 -4.59 -0.50
N PRO A 28 15.14 -4.76 -1.79
CA PRO A 28 16.30 -5.56 -2.16
C PRO A 28 17.60 -4.88 -1.76
N SER A 29 18.60 -5.69 -1.33
CA SER A 29 19.95 -5.23 -1.11
C SER A 29 20.72 -5.06 -2.42
N ALA A 30 21.89 -4.39 -2.36
CA ALA A 30 22.75 -4.16 -3.54
C ALA A 30 23.18 -5.46 -4.26
N GLU A 31 23.22 -6.59 -3.57
CA GLU A 31 23.50 -7.91 -4.15
C GLU A 31 22.46 -8.43 -5.12
N HIS A 32 21.24 -7.85 -5.09
CA HIS A 32 20.15 -8.18 -6.02
C HIS A 32 20.15 -7.28 -7.26
N ASP A 33 21.02 -6.28 -7.30
CA ASP A 33 21.09 -5.35 -8.41
C ASP A 33 21.35 -6.08 -9.74
N GLY A 34 20.55 -5.75 -10.75
CA GLY A 34 20.63 -6.32 -12.09
C GLY A 34 19.95 -7.67 -12.30
N ASN A 35 19.43 -8.34 -11.27
CA ASN A 35 18.67 -9.57 -11.48
C ASN A 35 17.21 -9.29 -11.92
N GLU A 36 16.55 -10.29 -12.48
CA GLU A 36 15.20 -10.15 -13.02
C GLU A 36 14.17 -9.82 -11.93
N GLU A 37 14.27 -10.42 -10.76
CA GLU A 37 13.35 -10.16 -9.63
C GLU A 37 13.46 -8.71 -9.15
N TYR A 38 14.68 -8.20 -9.08
CA TYR A 38 14.94 -6.79 -8.75
C TYR A 38 14.26 -5.85 -9.75
N ARG A 39 14.48 -6.07 -11.05
CA ARG A 39 13.88 -5.23 -12.10
C ARG A 39 12.36 -5.26 -12.08
N LYS A 40 11.77 -6.43 -11.88
CA LYS A 40 10.31 -6.57 -11.74
C LYS A 40 9.77 -5.83 -10.52
N ALA A 41 10.46 -5.95 -9.36
CA ALA A 41 10.10 -5.25 -8.14
C ALA A 41 10.16 -3.72 -8.33
N GLU A 42 11.26 -3.21 -8.89
CA GLU A 42 11.42 -1.77 -9.18
C GLU A 42 10.34 -1.25 -10.15
N SER A 43 9.99 -2.03 -11.18
CA SER A 43 8.91 -1.67 -12.11
C SER A 43 7.55 -1.59 -11.41
N ARG A 44 7.24 -2.52 -10.50
CA ARG A 44 6.00 -2.48 -9.73
C ARG A 44 5.94 -1.29 -8.78
N ILE A 45 7.04 -1.01 -8.08
CA ILE A 45 7.15 0.13 -7.16
C ILE A 45 6.98 1.45 -7.91
N SER A 46 7.65 1.60 -9.04
CA SER A 46 7.53 2.78 -9.89
C SER A 46 6.09 2.99 -10.35
N ALA A 47 5.41 1.93 -10.76
CA ALA A 47 4.00 1.99 -11.20
C ALA A 47 3.06 2.39 -10.05
N ILE A 48 3.23 1.85 -8.84
CA ILE A 48 2.44 2.24 -7.66
C ILE A 48 2.67 3.71 -7.28
N LYS A 49 3.93 4.16 -7.28
CA LYS A 49 4.26 5.57 -6.99
C LYS A 49 3.57 6.53 -7.98
N GLU A 50 3.57 6.18 -9.25
CA GLU A 50 2.88 6.95 -10.28
C GLU A 50 1.36 6.99 -10.05
N VAL A 51 0.74 5.86 -9.75
CA VAL A 51 -0.71 5.79 -9.47
C VAL A 51 -1.08 6.62 -8.23
N VAL A 52 -0.33 6.48 -7.14
CA VAL A 52 -0.57 7.24 -5.90
C VAL A 52 -0.44 8.74 -6.15
N GLN A 53 0.55 9.16 -6.94
CA GLN A 53 0.73 10.55 -7.33
C GLN A 53 -0.43 11.06 -8.21
N GLN A 54 -0.88 10.28 -9.20
CA GLN A 54 -2.02 10.64 -10.07
C GLN A 54 -3.32 10.82 -9.28
N LEU A 55 -3.48 10.08 -8.20
CA LEU A 55 -4.65 10.14 -7.32
C LEU A 55 -4.53 11.18 -6.18
N ASN A 56 -3.47 11.97 -6.18
CA ASN A 56 -3.16 12.98 -5.14
C ASN A 56 -3.11 12.39 -3.72
N LEU A 57 -2.58 11.17 -3.59
CA LEU A 57 -2.38 10.50 -2.31
C LEU A 57 -0.94 10.67 -1.83
N GLU A 58 -0.75 10.60 -0.52
CA GLU A 58 0.57 10.65 0.13
C GLU A 58 1.08 9.24 0.38
N LEU A 59 2.19 8.88 -0.25
CA LEU A 59 2.80 7.57 -0.07
C LEU A 59 3.82 7.57 1.06
N THR A 60 3.64 6.68 2.02
CA THR A 60 4.66 6.33 3.00
C THR A 60 5.44 5.11 2.51
N ASP A 61 6.69 5.32 2.19
CA ASP A 61 7.66 4.30 1.78
C ASP A 61 8.88 4.40 2.71
N LEU A 62 9.07 3.42 3.59
CA LEU A 62 10.12 3.44 4.62
C LEU A 62 11.53 3.44 4.03
N GLY A 63 11.70 2.92 2.82
CA GLY A 63 13.00 2.88 2.12
C GLY A 63 13.53 4.25 1.70
N THR A 64 12.73 5.31 1.80
CA THR A 64 13.12 6.68 1.43
C THR A 64 13.47 7.58 2.61
N ARG A 65 13.40 7.08 3.85
CA ARG A 65 13.71 7.88 5.06
C ARG A 65 15.22 7.91 5.32
N GLU A 66 15.81 9.09 5.23
CA GLU A 66 17.25 9.34 5.40
C GLU A 66 17.62 10.03 6.72
N THR A 67 16.73 10.12 7.71
CA THR A 67 16.95 10.93 8.90
C THR A 67 17.19 10.13 10.17
N GLY A 68 18.38 10.30 10.76
CA GLY A 68 18.69 9.90 12.13
C GLY A 68 18.68 8.38 12.40
N THR A 69 19.09 8.00 13.60
CA THR A 69 18.95 6.62 14.09
C THR A 69 17.62 6.48 14.80
N PHE A 70 16.75 5.62 14.29
CA PHE A 70 15.45 5.31 14.90
C PHE A 70 15.17 3.80 14.78
N ASP A 71 14.29 3.27 15.63
CA ASP A 71 13.81 1.91 15.43
C ASP A 71 12.82 1.89 14.26
N ILE A 72 13.27 1.33 13.14
CA ILE A 72 12.46 1.19 11.92
C ILE A 72 11.13 0.50 12.19
N ARG A 73 11.08 -0.45 13.11
CA ARG A 73 9.86 -1.20 13.45
C ARG A 73 8.82 -0.32 14.12
N ASP A 74 9.24 0.53 15.05
CA ASP A 74 8.32 1.45 15.74
C ASP A 74 7.71 2.45 14.77
N VAL A 75 8.51 3.00 13.86
CA VAL A 75 8.05 3.90 12.80
C VAL A 75 7.11 3.18 11.83
N MET A 76 7.48 1.98 11.39
CA MET A 76 6.66 1.14 10.51
C MET A 76 5.29 0.85 11.13
N TYR A 77 5.24 0.42 12.37
CA TYR A 77 4.00 0.11 13.06
C TYR A 77 3.14 1.36 13.28
N HIS A 78 3.77 2.49 13.60
CA HIS A 78 3.07 3.77 13.68
C HIS A 78 2.45 4.15 12.33
N ASP A 79 3.23 4.12 11.26
CA ASP A 79 2.77 4.50 9.92
C ASP A 79 1.66 3.57 9.39
N ILE A 80 1.72 2.28 9.71
CA ILE A 80 0.63 1.34 9.38
C ILE A 80 -0.66 1.71 10.13
N ARG A 81 -0.58 2.05 11.41
CA ARG A 81 -1.76 2.47 12.19
C ARG A 81 -2.38 3.76 11.69
N GLU A 82 -1.55 4.68 11.23
CA GLU A 82 -1.97 6.02 10.79
C GLU A 82 -2.31 6.10 9.29
N CYS A 83 -2.13 5.03 8.52
CA CYS A 83 -2.48 5.04 7.12
C CYS A 83 -3.98 4.92 6.90
N ASP A 84 -4.46 5.55 5.84
CA ASP A 84 -5.84 5.47 5.39
C ASP A 84 -6.07 4.26 4.47
N ILE A 85 -5.04 3.92 3.69
CA ILE A 85 -5.03 2.79 2.76
C ILE A 85 -3.72 2.03 2.95
N PHE A 86 -3.83 0.71 3.12
CA PHE A 86 -2.69 -0.19 3.17
C PHE A 86 -2.57 -0.99 1.87
N ILE A 87 -1.44 -0.86 1.20
CA ILE A 87 -1.14 -1.60 -0.03
C ILE A 87 0.04 -2.55 0.23
N ALA A 88 -0.05 -3.80 -0.22
CA ALA A 88 1.05 -4.74 -0.11
C ALA A 88 1.36 -5.43 -1.45
N ASP A 89 2.65 -5.44 -1.79
CA ASP A 89 3.21 -6.26 -2.86
C ASP A 89 3.56 -7.63 -2.30
N LEU A 90 2.71 -8.63 -2.53
CA LEU A 90 2.89 -10.00 -2.06
C LEU A 90 3.85 -10.81 -2.93
N SER A 91 4.36 -10.24 -4.02
CA SER A 91 5.25 -10.93 -4.97
C SER A 91 6.51 -11.44 -4.28
N GLY A 92 6.85 -12.70 -4.53
CA GLY A 92 8.00 -13.36 -3.92
C GLY A 92 7.80 -13.77 -2.45
N ALA A 93 6.62 -13.58 -1.86
CA ALA A 93 6.28 -13.97 -0.48
C ALA A 93 7.34 -13.55 0.55
N ARG A 94 7.79 -12.30 0.49
CA ARG A 94 8.87 -11.77 1.33
C ARG A 94 8.46 -11.68 2.80
N HIS A 95 9.31 -12.15 3.70
CA HIS A 95 9.01 -12.22 5.13
C HIS A 95 8.67 -10.87 5.76
N ASN A 96 9.40 -9.81 5.42
CA ASN A 96 9.12 -8.47 5.93
C ASN A 96 7.72 -7.98 5.52
N VAL A 97 7.32 -8.22 4.27
CA VAL A 97 5.99 -7.86 3.78
C VAL A 97 4.91 -8.65 4.51
N MET A 98 5.13 -9.94 4.76
CA MET A 98 4.16 -10.78 5.50
C MET A 98 3.99 -10.31 6.94
N ILE A 99 5.05 -9.85 7.62
CA ILE A 99 4.97 -9.27 8.97
C ILE A 99 4.14 -7.98 8.95
N GLU A 100 4.38 -7.10 7.99
CA GLU A 100 3.64 -5.86 7.83
C GLU A 100 2.15 -6.12 7.54
N VAL A 101 1.84 -7.09 6.66
CA VAL A 101 0.47 -7.52 6.37
C VAL A 101 -0.21 -8.07 7.63
N GLY A 102 0.47 -8.94 8.38
CA GLY A 102 -0.07 -9.51 9.62
C GLY A 102 -0.39 -8.43 10.66
N TYR A 103 0.46 -7.42 10.79
CA TYR A 103 0.21 -6.28 11.67
C TYR A 103 -0.95 -5.41 11.16
N ALA A 104 -0.98 -5.12 9.86
CA ALA A 104 -2.05 -4.32 9.23
C ALA A 104 -3.43 -4.98 9.38
N LEU A 105 -3.54 -6.30 9.24
CA LEU A 105 -4.80 -7.03 9.42
C LEU A 105 -5.45 -6.82 10.80
N LYS A 106 -4.66 -6.48 11.81
CA LYS A 106 -5.16 -6.16 13.14
C LYS A 106 -5.58 -4.70 13.31
N HIS A 107 -4.96 -3.78 12.58
CA HIS A 107 -5.07 -2.34 12.85
C HIS A 107 -5.77 -1.55 11.74
N VAL A 108 -5.80 -2.06 10.52
CA VAL A 108 -6.43 -1.41 9.37
C VAL A 108 -7.68 -2.18 8.95
N LYS A 109 -8.75 -1.49 8.61
CA LYS A 109 -9.95 -2.13 8.06
C LYS A 109 -9.63 -2.84 6.75
N THR A 110 -10.05 -4.08 6.60
CA THR A 110 -9.80 -4.88 5.38
C THR A 110 -10.39 -4.24 4.13
N SER A 111 -11.48 -3.47 4.25
CA SER A 111 -12.06 -2.67 3.17
C SER A 111 -11.13 -1.55 2.65
N ARG A 112 -10.09 -1.20 3.41
CA ARG A 112 -9.06 -0.22 3.04
C ARG A 112 -7.71 -0.86 2.74
N MET A 113 -7.69 -2.16 2.52
CA MET A 113 -6.50 -2.91 2.13
C MET A 113 -6.54 -3.31 0.68
N LEU A 114 -5.39 -3.28 0.03
CA LEU A 114 -5.20 -3.74 -1.33
C LEU A 114 -3.93 -4.57 -1.42
N PHE A 115 -4.07 -5.78 -1.93
CA PHE A 115 -2.95 -6.68 -2.19
C PHE A 115 -2.83 -6.96 -3.67
N TYR A 116 -1.61 -7.03 -4.18
CA TYR A 116 -1.34 -7.53 -5.52
C TYR A 116 -0.17 -8.53 -5.51
N PHE A 117 -0.16 -9.38 -6.51
CA PHE A 117 0.82 -10.47 -6.61
C PHE A 117 1.19 -10.73 -8.06
N GLN A 118 2.47 -10.69 -8.35
CA GLN A 118 3.07 -11.14 -9.60
C GLN A 118 3.76 -12.47 -9.38
N ALA A 119 3.30 -13.52 -10.06
CA ALA A 119 3.93 -14.84 -9.99
C ALA A 119 5.32 -14.82 -10.66
N SER A 120 6.21 -15.67 -10.14
CA SER A 120 7.54 -15.95 -10.71
C SER A 120 7.84 -17.43 -10.65
N ASP A 121 8.89 -17.87 -11.31
CA ASP A 121 9.33 -19.26 -11.28
C ASP A 121 9.66 -19.78 -9.86
N LYS A 122 10.11 -18.87 -8.99
CA LYS A 122 10.44 -19.16 -7.60
C LYS A 122 9.28 -19.04 -6.63
N CYS A 123 8.22 -18.30 -7.01
CA CYS A 123 7.05 -18.07 -6.19
C CYS A 123 5.80 -18.00 -7.09
N THR A 124 5.14 -19.12 -7.24
CA THR A 124 4.01 -19.28 -8.18
C THR A 124 2.65 -18.96 -7.58
N SER A 125 2.56 -18.87 -6.25
CA SER A 125 1.30 -18.61 -5.54
C SER A 125 1.53 -17.82 -4.27
N VAL A 126 0.48 -17.13 -3.84
CA VAL A 126 0.42 -16.41 -2.56
C VAL A 126 0.46 -17.43 -1.41
N PRO A 127 1.19 -17.16 -0.30
CA PRO A 127 1.18 -18.03 0.87
C PRO A 127 -0.23 -18.30 1.41
N PHE A 128 -0.44 -19.50 1.94
CA PHE A 128 -1.76 -19.95 2.43
C PHE A 128 -2.38 -18.98 3.45
N ASP A 129 -1.59 -18.46 4.37
CA ASP A 129 -2.06 -17.58 5.44
C ASP A 129 -2.74 -16.28 4.93
N VAL A 130 -2.42 -15.86 3.71
CA VAL A 130 -3.01 -14.66 3.07
C VAL A 130 -3.76 -15.00 1.78
N SER A 131 -3.76 -16.24 1.34
CA SER A 131 -4.41 -16.67 0.09
C SER A 131 -5.94 -16.55 0.11
N HIS A 132 -6.56 -16.50 1.29
CA HIS A 132 -7.99 -16.27 1.48
C HIS A 132 -8.39 -14.79 1.36
N LEU A 133 -7.41 -13.89 1.38
CA LEU A 133 -7.66 -12.47 1.17
C LEU A 133 -7.77 -12.18 -0.33
N ASN A 134 -8.68 -11.29 -0.68
CA ASN A 134 -8.86 -10.87 -2.07
C ASN A 134 -7.65 -10.07 -2.54
N TYR A 135 -6.79 -10.66 -3.33
CA TYR A 135 -5.66 -9.99 -3.96
C TYR A 135 -5.83 -9.89 -5.48
N VAL A 136 -5.12 -8.95 -6.09
CA VAL A 136 -5.11 -8.75 -7.55
C VAL A 136 -3.91 -9.50 -8.15
N PRO A 137 -4.13 -10.59 -8.90
CA PRO A 137 -3.05 -11.18 -9.68
C PRO A 137 -2.69 -10.24 -10.82
N ILE A 138 -1.40 -10.02 -11.04
CA ILE A 138 -0.88 -9.21 -12.13
C ILE A 138 0.17 -9.99 -12.93
N VAL A 139 0.23 -9.74 -14.23
CA VAL A 139 1.25 -10.31 -15.12
C VAL A 139 2.48 -9.40 -15.18
N ASP A 140 2.25 -8.09 -15.17
CA ASP A 140 3.31 -7.08 -15.22
C ASP A 140 2.91 -5.79 -14.50
N SER A 141 3.83 -4.83 -14.47
CA SER A 141 3.61 -3.53 -13.82
C SER A 141 2.60 -2.63 -14.55
N VAL A 142 2.26 -2.92 -15.80
CA VAL A 142 1.25 -2.14 -16.55
C VAL A 142 -0.13 -2.35 -15.92
N GLU A 143 -0.43 -3.56 -15.46
CA GLU A 143 -1.70 -3.87 -14.77
C GLU A 143 -1.86 -3.13 -13.44
N ILE A 144 -0.77 -2.67 -12.82
CA ILE A 144 -0.84 -1.79 -11.65
C ILE A 144 -1.49 -0.45 -12.03
N LYS A 145 -1.12 0.11 -13.18
CA LYS A 145 -1.66 1.38 -13.67
C LYS A 145 -3.10 1.29 -14.16
N THR A 146 -3.62 0.11 -14.32
CA THR A 146 -4.99 -0.18 -14.75
C THR A 146 -5.81 -0.82 -13.63
N THR A 147 -5.67 -2.12 -13.43
CA THR A 147 -6.49 -2.89 -12.48
C THR A 147 -6.29 -2.48 -11.03
N VAL A 148 -5.05 -2.30 -10.58
CA VAL A 148 -4.76 -1.88 -9.21
C VAL A 148 -5.24 -0.44 -8.99
N LYS A 149 -5.01 0.45 -9.94
CA LYS A 149 -5.50 1.84 -9.88
C LYS A 149 -7.01 1.89 -9.69
N VAL A 150 -7.77 1.15 -10.49
CA VAL A 150 -9.24 1.09 -10.38
C VAL A 150 -9.67 0.61 -8.98
N ARG A 151 -8.96 -0.35 -8.40
CA ARG A 151 -9.26 -0.82 -7.03
C ARG A 151 -9.02 0.28 -5.99
N ILE A 152 -7.97 1.07 -6.13
CA ILE A 152 -7.71 2.21 -5.24
C ILE A 152 -8.81 3.26 -5.41
N GLU A 153 -9.19 3.59 -6.64
CA GLU A 153 -10.29 4.53 -6.93
C GLU A 153 -11.61 4.07 -6.29
N ASN A 154 -11.92 2.77 -6.34
CA ASN A 154 -13.10 2.21 -5.69
C ASN A 154 -13.06 2.37 -4.16
N ILE A 155 -11.89 2.14 -3.52
CA ILE A 155 -11.71 2.37 -2.08
C ILE A 155 -11.96 3.85 -1.74
N LEU A 156 -11.40 4.76 -2.53
CA LEU A 156 -11.58 6.20 -2.33
C LEU A 156 -13.05 6.61 -2.48
N GLU A 157 -13.76 6.09 -3.47
CA GLU A 157 -15.17 6.38 -3.70
C GLU A 157 -16.03 5.88 -2.54
N GLN A 158 -15.84 4.63 -2.11
CA GLN A 158 -16.56 4.05 -0.97
C GLN A 158 -16.31 4.84 0.32
N ALA A 159 -15.07 5.29 0.55
CA ALA A 159 -14.74 6.11 1.71
C ALA A 159 -15.42 7.48 1.65
N ARG A 160 -15.45 8.13 0.47
CA ARG A 160 -16.16 9.42 0.27
C ARG A 160 -17.67 9.29 0.50
N ASN A 161 -18.23 8.13 0.17
CA ASN A 161 -19.64 7.84 0.37
C ASN A 161 -19.97 7.41 1.80
N GLY A 162 -18.98 7.30 2.68
CA GLY A 162 -19.16 6.86 4.06
C GLY A 162 -19.47 5.35 4.20
N GLU A 163 -19.15 4.55 3.18
CA GLU A 163 -19.41 3.11 3.17
C GLU A 163 -18.33 2.31 3.92
N ILE A 164 -17.13 2.88 4.05
CA ILE A 164 -15.96 2.26 4.72
C ILE A 164 -15.17 3.28 5.53
#